data_451a83dbac0926897d266562db416f46
#
_entry.id   451a83dbac0926897d266562db416f46
#
_cell.length_a   1.000
_cell.length_b   1.000
_cell.length_c   1.000
_cell.angle_alpha   90.00
_cell.angle_beta   90.00
_cell.angle_gamma   90.00
#
_symmetry.space_group_name_H-M   'P 1'
#
loop_
_entity.id
_entity.type
_entity.pdbx_description
1 polymer ?
#
loop_
_entity_poly.entity_id
_entity_poly.type
_entity_poly.pdbx_seq_one_letter_code
_entity_poly.pdbx_strand_id
1 'polypeptide(L)'
;EREIKMAYKERWKTIAIGLPNVTLDLNYLNYLELPTSLIPAEFFGGQKGEFSEIQFGTEQSAIGSVRMEQLLFDGSWLVGLEYSKIYLAASENFYEKTLLEVRESIVKLYSLVSILNEGIILLENNLENFRKDLFEVTELYKNGFEEVENVEQIKITLAQAELSLLQAKKTKDNQLNLLKLVLGISIEDEILLSTSIDDFIAENIIFSNSFEDFNTSKNIDVKISQNIFDTKRIEY
;
A
#
# COMPACT_ATOMS: atom_id res chain seq x y z
N GLU A 1 -8.18 3.56 2.79
CA GLU A 1 -9.64 3.34 2.82
C GLU A 1 -10.04 1.87 2.65
N ARG A 2 -9.47 1.12 1.67
CA ARG A 2 -9.79 -0.31 1.48
C ARG A 2 -9.43 -1.13 2.72
N GLU A 3 -8.28 -0.86 3.32
CA GLU A 3 -7.81 -1.54 4.54
C GLU A 3 -8.73 -1.30 5.73
N ILE A 4 -9.24 -0.08 5.91
CA ILE A 4 -10.24 0.23 6.95
C ILE A 4 -11.52 -0.59 6.71
N LYS A 5 -12.00 -0.66 5.45
CA LYS A 5 -13.16 -1.48 5.11
C LYS A 5 -12.93 -2.98 5.38
N MET A 6 -11.71 -3.46 5.11
CA MET A 6 -11.31 -4.84 5.43
C MET A 6 -11.29 -5.07 6.95
N ALA A 7 -10.69 -4.18 7.73
CA ALA A 7 -10.67 -4.26 9.19
C ALA A 7 -12.08 -4.23 9.79
N TYR A 8 -12.98 -3.41 9.25
CA TYR A 8 -14.38 -3.38 9.64
C TYR A 8 -15.09 -4.72 9.37
N LYS A 9 -14.84 -5.35 8.21
CA LYS A 9 -15.41 -6.66 7.86
C LYS A 9 -14.82 -7.78 8.72
N GLU A 10 -13.53 -7.71 9.04
CA GLU A 10 -12.90 -8.70 9.92
C GLU A 10 -13.45 -8.61 11.35
N ARG A 11 -13.67 -7.38 11.85
CA ARG A 11 -14.38 -7.18 13.11
C ARG A 11 -15.78 -7.77 13.07
N TRP A 12 -16.53 -7.55 11.98
CA TRP A 12 -17.86 -8.14 11.81
C TRP A 12 -17.82 -9.66 11.79
N LYS A 13 -16.84 -10.25 11.12
CA LYS A 13 -16.61 -11.70 11.10
C LYS A 13 -16.36 -12.26 12.51
N THR A 14 -15.57 -11.57 13.33
CA THR A 14 -15.34 -11.94 14.73
C THR A 14 -16.64 -11.86 15.55
N ILE A 15 -17.44 -10.83 15.35
CA ILE A 15 -18.76 -10.70 16.00
C ILE A 15 -19.68 -11.86 15.57
N ALA A 16 -19.65 -12.21 14.29
CA ALA A 16 -20.53 -13.23 13.72
C ALA A 16 -20.30 -14.63 14.29
N ILE A 17 -19.12 -14.93 14.84
CA ILE A 17 -18.83 -16.20 15.53
C ILE A 17 -19.80 -16.41 16.72
N GLY A 18 -20.22 -15.33 17.40
CA GLY A 18 -21.17 -15.39 18.51
C GLY A 18 -22.64 -15.48 18.09
N LEU A 19 -22.94 -15.36 16.79
CA LEU A 19 -24.31 -15.47 16.29
C LEU A 19 -24.72 -16.93 16.07
N PRO A 20 -26.04 -17.24 16.11
CA PRO A 20 -26.52 -18.58 15.75
C PRO A 20 -26.12 -18.95 14.32
N ASN A 21 -25.55 -20.12 14.17
CA ASN A 21 -25.24 -20.72 12.86
C ASN A 21 -26.24 -21.83 12.58
N VAL A 22 -26.88 -21.76 11.42
CA VAL A 22 -27.85 -22.77 10.98
C VAL A 22 -27.31 -23.43 9.72
N THR A 23 -27.09 -24.73 9.81
CA THR A 23 -26.63 -25.56 8.68
C THR A 23 -27.74 -26.51 8.25
N LEU A 24 -27.89 -26.67 6.96
CA LEU A 24 -28.76 -27.67 6.32
C LEU A 24 -27.89 -28.66 5.57
N ASP A 25 -27.89 -29.92 6.00
CA ASP A 25 -27.18 -30.99 5.35
C ASP A 25 -28.19 -31.94 4.68
N LEU A 26 -28.00 -32.13 3.37
CA LEU A 26 -28.77 -33.06 2.57
C LEU A 26 -27.83 -34.11 2.02
N ASN A 27 -28.05 -35.35 2.43
CA ASN A 27 -27.28 -36.51 1.96
C ASN A 27 -28.21 -37.47 1.21
N TYR A 28 -27.90 -37.73 -0.03
CA TYR A 28 -28.56 -38.75 -0.84
C TYR A 28 -27.58 -39.85 -1.20
N LEU A 29 -27.91 -41.08 -0.83
CA LEU A 29 -27.10 -42.26 -1.09
C LEU A 29 -27.90 -43.21 -1.96
N ASN A 30 -27.31 -43.63 -3.08
CA ASN A 30 -27.86 -44.65 -3.95
C ASN A 30 -26.85 -45.78 -4.05
N TYR A 31 -27.23 -46.95 -3.54
CA TYR A 31 -26.44 -48.18 -3.65
C TYR A 31 -26.67 -48.78 -5.03
N LEU A 32 -25.62 -48.90 -5.82
CA LEU A 32 -25.67 -49.67 -7.10
C LEU A 32 -25.82 -51.15 -6.82
N GLU A 33 -25.32 -51.65 -5.70
CA GLU A 33 -25.46 -52.98 -5.18
C GLU A 33 -25.53 -52.92 -3.67
N LEU A 34 -26.55 -53.57 -3.07
CA LEU A 34 -26.73 -53.55 -1.62
C LEU A 34 -25.64 -54.40 -0.95
N PRO A 35 -25.09 -53.91 0.19
CA PRO A 35 -24.10 -54.68 0.94
C PRO A 35 -24.71 -56.01 1.42
N THR A 36 -24.00 -57.09 1.18
CA THR A 36 -24.36 -58.42 1.67
C THR A 36 -23.81 -58.65 3.08
N SER A 37 -24.63 -59.26 3.93
CA SER A 37 -24.24 -59.70 5.28
C SER A 37 -24.36 -61.21 5.38
N LEU A 38 -23.35 -61.87 5.93
CA LEU A 38 -23.39 -63.28 6.22
C LEU A 38 -24.12 -63.56 7.53
N ILE A 39 -25.23 -64.30 7.47
CA ILE A 39 -26.00 -64.69 8.65
C ILE A 39 -26.01 -66.22 8.76
N PRO A 40 -25.91 -66.79 9.98
CA PRO A 40 -26.01 -68.25 10.14
C PRO A 40 -27.31 -68.78 9.53
N ALA A 41 -27.20 -69.79 8.64
CA ALA A 41 -28.33 -70.33 7.90
C ALA A 41 -29.38 -70.98 8.80
N GLU A 42 -29.02 -71.34 10.04
CA GLU A 42 -29.92 -71.88 11.07
C GLU A 42 -31.16 -70.99 11.31
N PHE A 43 -31.03 -69.66 11.15
CA PHE A 43 -32.16 -68.70 11.31
C PHE A 43 -33.22 -68.84 10.20
N PHE A 44 -32.86 -69.47 9.09
CA PHE A 44 -33.73 -69.63 7.92
C PHE A 44 -34.00 -71.15 7.62
N GLY A 45 -33.73 -72.04 8.59
CA GLY A 45 -33.99 -73.45 8.43
C GLY A 45 -32.87 -74.28 7.71
N GLY A 46 -31.68 -73.66 7.56
CA GLY A 46 -30.48 -74.34 7.03
C GLY A 46 -29.72 -75.17 8.07
N GLN A 47 -28.63 -75.78 7.66
CA GLN A 47 -27.84 -76.65 8.54
C GLN A 47 -26.94 -75.85 9.47
N LYS A 48 -26.63 -76.38 10.64
CA LYS A 48 -25.76 -75.77 11.63
C LYS A 48 -24.33 -75.65 11.11
N GLY A 49 -23.82 -74.38 11.11
CA GLY A 49 -22.48 -74.07 10.62
C GLY A 49 -22.41 -73.56 9.16
N GLU A 50 -23.53 -73.48 8.47
CA GLU A 50 -23.65 -72.83 7.17
C GLU A 50 -24.02 -71.34 7.35
N PHE A 51 -23.62 -70.48 6.37
CA PHE A 51 -23.94 -69.11 6.31
C PHE A 51 -24.73 -68.81 5.03
N SER A 52 -25.78 -67.99 5.15
CA SER A 52 -26.53 -67.47 4.01
C SER A 52 -26.21 -65.98 3.81
N GLU A 53 -26.03 -65.63 2.56
CA GLU A 53 -25.83 -64.23 2.17
C GLU A 53 -27.20 -63.54 2.07
N ILE A 54 -27.37 -62.44 2.82
CA ILE A 54 -28.59 -61.68 2.79
C ILE A 54 -28.26 -60.21 2.57
N GLN A 55 -28.99 -59.56 1.69
CA GLN A 55 -28.92 -58.12 1.45
C GLN A 55 -29.95 -57.41 2.33
N PHE A 56 -29.46 -56.48 3.16
CA PHE A 56 -30.33 -55.69 4.01
C PHE A 56 -30.20 -54.20 3.59
N GLY A 57 -31.32 -53.50 3.63
CA GLY A 57 -31.42 -52.07 3.41
C GLY A 57 -32.25 -51.68 2.20
N THR A 58 -32.24 -50.40 1.91
CA THR A 58 -32.90 -49.82 0.75
C THR A 58 -31.85 -49.36 -0.24
N GLU A 59 -32.10 -49.52 -1.52
CA GLU A 59 -31.20 -49.09 -2.59
C GLU A 59 -30.97 -47.57 -2.54
N GLN A 60 -31.95 -46.83 -2.06
CA GLN A 60 -31.92 -45.38 -1.99
C GLN A 60 -32.19 -44.89 -0.56
N SER A 61 -31.35 -43.95 -0.09
CA SER A 61 -31.53 -43.29 1.20
C SER A 61 -31.33 -41.82 1.03
N ALA A 62 -32.28 -41.02 1.53
CA ALA A 62 -32.18 -39.58 1.59
C ALA A 62 -32.32 -39.13 3.04
N ILE A 63 -31.31 -38.42 3.54
CA ILE A 63 -31.27 -37.88 4.90
C ILE A 63 -31.12 -36.38 4.83
N GLY A 64 -32.09 -35.65 5.39
CA GLY A 64 -32.00 -34.19 5.60
C GLY A 64 -31.82 -33.91 7.08
N SER A 65 -30.84 -33.09 7.44
CA SER A 65 -30.67 -32.64 8.82
C SER A 65 -30.51 -31.12 8.88
N VAL A 66 -31.17 -30.49 9.84
CA VAL A 66 -31.01 -29.09 10.17
C VAL A 66 -30.34 -29.01 11.54
N ARG A 67 -29.18 -28.34 11.57
CA ARG A 67 -28.43 -28.13 12.80
C ARG A 67 -28.34 -26.65 13.10
N MET A 68 -28.65 -26.28 14.34
CA MET A 68 -28.44 -24.92 14.85
C MET A 68 -27.41 -24.97 15.98
N GLU A 69 -26.37 -24.18 15.82
CA GLU A 69 -25.30 -24.06 16.82
C GLU A 69 -25.13 -22.59 17.19
N GLN A 70 -24.99 -22.33 18.47
CA GLN A 70 -24.73 -20.97 18.99
C GLN A 70 -23.68 -21.02 20.07
N LEU A 71 -22.68 -20.14 19.97
CA LEU A 71 -21.68 -19.94 21.00
C LEU A 71 -22.36 -19.27 22.22
N LEU A 72 -22.34 -19.94 23.37
CA LEU A 72 -22.89 -19.39 24.61
C LEU A 72 -21.81 -18.67 25.42
N PHE A 73 -20.62 -19.26 25.50
CA PHE A 73 -19.47 -18.66 26.18
C PHE A 73 -18.16 -19.20 25.61
N ASP A 74 -17.24 -18.30 25.29
CA ASP A 74 -15.87 -18.62 24.94
C ASP A 74 -14.96 -17.42 25.32
N GLY A 75 -13.98 -17.66 26.19
CA GLY A 75 -13.04 -16.63 26.64
C GLY A 75 -12.18 -16.08 25.49
N SER A 76 -11.77 -16.94 24.55
CA SER A 76 -10.94 -16.55 23.39
C SER A 76 -11.74 -15.63 22.45
N TRP A 77 -13.04 -15.89 22.29
CA TRP A 77 -13.91 -15.04 21.48
C TRP A 77 -14.07 -13.65 22.10
N LEU A 78 -14.20 -13.53 23.45
CA LEU A 78 -14.29 -12.24 24.14
C LEU A 78 -13.01 -11.43 23.95
N VAL A 79 -11.86 -12.06 24.08
CA VAL A 79 -10.53 -11.45 23.80
C VAL A 79 -10.44 -11.05 22.31
N GLY A 80 -10.89 -11.90 21.40
CA GLY A 80 -10.94 -11.62 19.98
C GLY A 80 -11.81 -10.41 19.62
N LEU A 81 -12.93 -10.21 20.32
CA LEU A 81 -13.78 -9.02 20.15
C LEU A 81 -13.03 -7.74 20.55
N GLU A 82 -12.31 -7.76 21.65
CA GLU A 82 -11.51 -6.62 22.11
C GLU A 82 -10.35 -6.34 21.14
N TYR A 83 -9.62 -7.38 20.76
CA TYR A 83 -8.57 -7.29 19.74
C TYR A 83 -9.09 -6.68 18.43
N SER A 84 -10.26 -7.11 17.96
CA SER A 84 -10.86 -6.62 16.71
C SER A 84 -11.17 -5.12 16.73
N LYS A 85 -11.48 -4.55 17.90
CA LYS A 85 -11.66 -3.11 18.07
C LYS A 85 -10.34 -2.34 17.95
N ILE A 86 -9.30 -2.86 18.63
CA ILE A 86 -7.94 -2.26 18.56
C ILE A 86 -7.40 -2.34 17.14
N TYR A 87 -7.60 -3.48 16.46
CA TYR A 87 -7.19 -3.66 15.07
C TYR A 87 -7.86 -2.65 14.12
N LEU A 88 -9.15 -2.38 14.31
CA LEU A 88 -9.86 -1.34 13.53
C LEU A 88 -9.26 0.06 13.81
N ALA A 89 -9.08 0.43 15.08
CA ALA A 89 -8.48 1.70 15.47
C ALA A 89 -7.03 1.85 14.94
N ALA A 90 -6.25 0.76 14.95
CA ALA A 90 -4.93 0.74 14.36
C ALA A 90 -4.98 0.99 12.85
N SER A 91 -5.92 0.37 12.14
CA SER A 91 -6.09 0.57 10.69
C SER A 91 -6.49 2.02 10.35
N GLU A 92 -7.29 2.67 11.18
CA GLU A 92 -7.63 4.09 11.04
C GLU A 92 -6.40 4.98 11.26
N ASN A 93 -5.61 4.72 12.30
CA ASN A 93 -4.39 5.47 12.57
C ASN A 93 -3.32 5.27 11.46
N PHE A 94 -3.18 4.06 10.92
CA PHE A 94 -2.29 3.81 9.78
C PHE A 94 -2.75 4.56 8.51
N TYR A 95 -4.05 4.66 8.28
CA TYR A 95 -4.57 5.46 7.18
C TYR A 95 -4.25 6.95 7.38
N GLU A 96 -4.45 7.51 8.58
CA GLU A 96 -4.09 8.88 8.91
C GLU A 96 -2.59 9.14 8.69
N LYS A 97 -1.73 8.20 9.14
CA LYS A 97 -0.28 8.26 8.90
C LYS A 97 0.05 8.28 7.41
N THR A 98 -0.55 7.37 6.64
CA THR A 98 -0.33 7.30 5.18
C THR A 98 -0.71 8.60 4.48
N LEU A 99 -1.80 9.26 4.90
CA LEU A 99 -2.19 10.57 4.35
C LEU A 99 -1.11 11.63 4.62
N LEU A 100 -0.53 11.64 5.84
CA LEU A 100 0.55 12.56 6.18
C LEU A 100 1.81 12.28 5.36
N GLU A 101 2.20 11.02 5.21
CA GLU A 101 3.37 10.60 4.43
C GLU A 101 3.22 10.93 2.93
N VAL A 102 2.03 10.72 2.36
CA VAL A 102 1.75 11.10 0.97
C VAL A 102 1.81 12.61 0.81
N ARG A 103 1.22 13.38 1.74
CA ARG A 103 1.29 14.84 1.73
C ARG A 103 2.74 15.34 1.80
N GLU A 104 3.53 14.78 2.71
CA GLU A 104 4.95 15.10 2.84
C GLU A 104 5.71 14.81 1.55
N SER A 105 5.47 13.66 0.94
CA SER A 105 6.09 13.26 -0.32
C SER A 105 5.74 14.20 -1.46
N ILE A 106 4.47 14.63 -1.57
CA ILE A 106 4.02 15.59 -2.58
C ILE A 106 4.73 16.94 -2.37
N VAL A 107 4.78 17.45 -1.14
CA VAL A 107 5.45 18.71 -0.82
C VAL A 107 6.93 18.65 -1.18
N LYS A 108 7.62 17.57 -0.81
CA LYS A 108 9.04 17.37 -1.14
C LYS A 108 9.29 17.33 -2.65
N LEU A 109 8.49 16.55 -3.39
CA LEU A 109 8.63 16.43 -4.85
C LEU A 109 8.29 17.74 -5.55
N TYR A 110 7.24 18.43 -5.12
CA TYR A 110 6.87 19.74 -5.65
C TYR A 110 8.01 20.75 -5.47
N SER A 111 8.54 20.88 -4.25
CA SER A 111 9.64 21.78 -3.94
C SER A 111 10.89 21.43 -4.77
N LEU A 112 11.20 20.14 -4.91
CA LEU A 112 12.37 19.70 -5.70
C LEU A 112 12.22 20.03 -7.18
N VAL A 113 11.04 19.83 -7.77
CA VAL A 113 10.78 20.18 -9.19
C VAL A 113 10.87 21.71 -9.36
N SER A 114 10.36 22.51 -8.41
CA SER A 114 10.46 23.97 -8.44
C SER A 114 11.91 24.44 -8.38
N ILE A 115 12.71 23.88 -7.46
CA ILE A 115 14.16 24.19 -7.36
C ILE A 115 14.90 23.82 -8.65
N LEU A 116 14.62 22.65 -9.22
CA LEU A 116 15.23 22.23 -10.48
C LEU A 116 14.83 23.15 -11.64
N ASN A 117 13.61 23.68 -11.64
CA ASN A 117 13.17 24.62 -12.65
C ASN A 117 13.97 25.94 -12.61
N GLU A 118 14.13 26.51 -11.42
CA GLU A 118 14.97 27.71 -11.22
C GLU A 118 16.45 27.43 -11.57
N GLY A 119 16.96 26.27 -11.16
CA GLY A 119 18.32 25.84 -11.50
C GLY A 119 18.55 25.72 -13.00
N ILE A 120 17.56 25.23 -13.77
CA ILE A 120 17.62 25.16 -15.23
C ILE A 120 17.71 26.55 -15.84
N ILE A 121 16.90 27.51 -15.39
CA ILE A 121 16.92 28.90 -15.84
C ILE A 121 18.31 29.50 -15.61
N LEU A 122 18.89 29.27 -14.44
CA LEU A 122 20.25 29.75 -14.12
C LEU A 122 21.30 29.11 -15.04
N LEU A 123 21.22 27.80 -15.29
CA LEU A 123 22.12 27.09 -16.20
C LEU A 123 22.00 27.58 -17.65
N GLU A 124 20.78 27.89 -18.11
CA GLU A 124 20.54 28.45 -19.44
C GLU A 124 21.17 29.86 -19.59
N ASN A 125 21.03 30.71 -18.57
CA ASN A 125 21.69 32.00 -18.55
C ASN A 125 23.21 31.90 -18.53
N ASN A 126 23.78 30.99 -17.74
CA ASN A 126 25.21 30.77 -17.70
C ASN A 126 25.74 30.23 -19.05
N LEU A 127 24.97 29.36 -19.70
CA LEU A 127 25.33 28.82 -21.02
C LEU A 127 25.41 29.94 -22.07
N GLU A 128 24.48 30.90 -22.03
CA GLU A 128 24.50 32.05 -22.92
C GLU A 128 25.77 32.94 -22.66
N ASN A 129 26.15 33.12 -21.40
CA ASN A 129 27.38 33.84 -21.07
C ASN A 129 28.61 33.11 -21.58
N PHE A 130 28.75 31.80 -21.37
CA PHE A 130 29.88 31.01 -21.91
C PHE A 130 29.96 31.04 -23.44
N ARG A 131 28.83 31.13 -24.15
CA ARG A 131 28.81 31.30 -25.60
C ARG A 131 29.35 32.70 -26.01
N LYS A 132 29.03 33.75 -25.28
CA LYS A 132 29.60 35.09 -25.49
C LYS A 132 31.08 35.12 -25.23
N ASP A 133 31.52 34.52 -24.11
CA ASP A 133 32.93 34.42 -23.76
C ASP A 133 33.72 33.66 -24.82
N LEU A 134 33.17 32.54 -25.32
CA LEU A 134 33.81 31.81 -26.41
C LEU A 134 33.94 32.64 -27.67
N PHE A 135 32.94 33.41 -28.02
CA PHE A 135 32.99 34.33 -29.17
C PHE A 135 34.07 35.38 -28.98
N GLU A 136 34.12 36.05 -27.83
CA GLU A 136 35.11 37.13 -27.53
C GLU A 136 36.52 36.56 -27.55
N VAL A 137 36.82 35.45 -26.87
CA VAL A 137 38.14 34.86 -26.82
C VAL A 137 38.58 34.33 -28.21
N THR A 138 37.64 33.83 -29.01
CA THR A 138 37.93 33.42 -30.38
C THR A 138 38.30 34.60 -31.26
N GLU A 139 37.66 35.74 -31.13
CA GLU A 139 38.00 36.97 -31.87
C GLU A 139 39.37 37.54 -31.42
N LEU A 140 39.65 37.55 -30.10
CA LEU A 140 40.98 37.92 -29.58
C LEU A 140 42.10 37.01 -30.11
N TYR A 141 41.87 35.70 -30.15
CA TYR A 141 42.80 34.76 -30.72
C TYR A 141 43.06 35.02 -32.20
N LYS A 142 42.06 35.26 -33.03
CA LYS A 142 42.18 35.60 -34.44
C LYS A 142 43.01 36.84 -34.68
N ASN A 143 43.00 37.77 -33.75
CA ASN A 143 43.78 39.03 -33.82
C ASN A 143 45.13 38.92 -33.12
N GLY A 144 45.55 37.75 -32.64
CA GLY A 144 46.83 37.48 -32.01
C GLY A 144 46.97 38.00 -30.57
N PHE A 145 45.86 38.30 -29.89
CA PHE A 145 45.86 38.80 -28.50
C PHE A 145 45.60 37.69 -27.47
N GLU A 146 45.28 36.48 -27.92
CA GLU A 146 45.01 35.33 -27.06
C GLU A 146 45.65 34.06 -27.60
N GLU A 147 45.85 33.06 -26.71
CA GLU A 147 46.42 31.75 -27.04
C GLU A 147 45.30 30.73 -27.39
N VAL A 148 45.61 29.76 -28.24
CA VAL A 148 44.66 28.73 -28.66
C VAL A 148 44.15 27.89 -27.48
N GLU A 149 44.99 27.69 -26.46
CA GLU A 149 44.72 26.98 -25.23
C GLU A 149 43.49 27.58 -24.49
N ASN A 150 43.37 28.93 -24.46
CA ASN A 150 42.25 29.61 -23.81
C ASN A 150 40.94 29.38 -24.56
N VAL A 151 41.02 29.38 -25.91
CA VAL A 151 39.84 29.05 -26.75
C VAL A 151 39.38 27.60 -26.49
N GLU A 152 40.29 26.64 -26.46
CA GLU A 152 39.98 25.23 -26.21
C GLU A 152 39.46 25.03 -24.77
N GLN A 153 40.00 25.74 -23.78
CA GLN A 153 39.50 25.67 -22.39
C GLN A 153 38.04 26.16 -22.27
N ILE A 154 37.68 27.26 -22.94
CA ILE A 154 36.30 27.75 -22.93
C ILE A 154 35.35 26.79 -23.67
N LYS A 155 35.80 26.18 -24.79
CA LYS A 155 35.01 25.14 -25.47
C LYS A 155 34.69 23.95 -24.55
N ILE A 156 35.67 23.48 -23.78
CA ILE A 156 35.49 22.41 -22.81
C ILE A 156 34.48 22.83 -21.73
N THR A 157 34.63 24.06 -21.20
CA THR A 157 33.70 24.60 -20.18
C THR A 157 32.27 24.70 -20.71
N LEU A 158 32.11 25.18 -21.95
CA LEU A 158 30.82 25.25 -22.63
C LEU A 158 30.19 23.86 -22.77
N ALA A 159 30.94 22.86 -23.24
CA ALA A 159 30.45 21.50 -23.39
C ALA A 159 30.03 20.87 -22.05
N GLN A 160 30.78 21.16 -20.96
CA GLN A 160 30.41 20.73 -19.61
C GLN A 160 29.14 21.41 -19.13
N ALA A 161 28.94 22.69 -19.41
CA ALA A 161 27.73 23.42 -19.07
C ALA A 161 26.51 22.89 -19.84
N GLU A 162 26.67 22.57 -21.14
CA GLU A 162 25.61 21.94 -21.95
C GLU A 162 25.21 20.57 -21.40
N LEU A 163 26.18 19.75 -21.01
CA LEU A 163 25.93 18.46 -20.39
C LEU A 163 25.19 18.62 -19.06
N SER A 164 25.60 19.57 -18.21
CA SER A 164 24.96 19.86 -16.92
C SER A 164 23.50 20.30 -17.10
N LEU A 165 23.22 21.16 -18.09
CA LEU A 165 21.86 21.56 -18.44
C LEU A 165 20.99 20.37 -18.88
N LEU A 166 21.54 19.50 -19.73
CA LEU A 166 20.83 18.29 -20.19
C LEU A 166 20.51 17.37 -19.01
N GLN A 167 21.46 17.16 -18.10
CA GLN A 167 21.27 16.35 -16.91
C GLN A 167 20.22 16.95 -15.98
N ALA A 168 20.23 18.27 -15.75
CA ALA A 168 19.25 18.96 -14.95
C ALA A 168 17.82 18.81 -15.52
N LYS A 169 17.67 18.99 -16.85
CA LYS A 169 16.38 18.79 -17.54
C LYS A 169 15.86 17.36 -17.37
N LYS A 170 16.69 16.35 -17.58
CA LYS A 170 16.30 14.95 -17.39
C LYS A 170 15.95 14.64 -15.93
N THR A 171 16.69 15.19 -14.98
CA THR A 171 16.38 15.01 -13.55
C THR A 171 15.05 15.65 -13.22
N LYS A 172 14.75 16.86 -13.72
CA LYS A 172 13.44 17.52 -13.55
C LYS A 172 12.31 16.64 -14.09
N ASP A 173 12.45 16.10 -15.32
CA ASP A 173 11.43 15.25 -15.93
C ASP A 173 11.18 13.99 -15.10
N ASN A 174 12.21 13.37 -14.58
CA ASN A 174 12.09 12.21 -13.71
C ASN A 174 11.36 12.55 -12.40
N GLN A 175 11.70 13.67 -11.75
CA GLN A 175 11.02 14.10 -10.52
C GLN A 175 9.55 14.49 -10.78
N LEU A 176 9.28 15.10 -11.93
CA LEU A 176 7.92 15.42 -12.36
C LEU A 176 7.08 14.14 -12.56
N ASN A 177 7.66 13.11 -13.17
CA ASN A 177 7.01 11.82 -13.33
C ASN A 177 6.74 11.12 -11.98
N LEU A 178 7.68 11.23 -11.03
CA LEU A 178 7.46 10.74 -9.67
C LEU A 178 6.33 11.50 -8.97
N LEU A 179 6.26 12.84 -9.14
CA LEU A 179 5.17 13.65 -8.62
C LEU A 179 3.82 13.19 -9.20
N LYS A 180 3.74 12.99 -10.52
CA LYS A 180 2.54 12.46 -11.18
C LYS A 180 2.12 11.11 -10.60
N LEU A 181 3.08 10.21 -10.39
CA LEU A 181 2.84 8.89 -9.81
C LEU A 181 2.23 8.98 -8.40
N VAL A 182 2.80 9.84 -7.54
CA VAL A 182 2.30 10.04 -6.17
C VAL A 182 0.92 10.70 -6.15
N LEU A 183 0.65 11.60 -7.11
CA LEU A 183 -0.67 12.21 -7.31
C LEU A 183 -1.71 11.24 -7.91
N GLY A 184 -1.27 10.09 -8.46
CA GLY A 184 -2.15 9.11 -9.08
C GLY A 184 -2.69 9.53 -10.46
N ILE A 185 -2.00 10.44 -11.15
CA ILE A 185 -2.33 10.89 -12.51
C ILE A 185 -1.45 10.19 -13.53
N SER A 186 -1.88 10.17 -14.79
CA SER A 186 -1.10 9.55 -15.87
C SER A 186 0.24 10.25 -16.08
N ILE A 187 1.28 9.48 -16.41
CA ILE A 187 2.60 10.03 -16.77
C ILE A 187 2.49 10.88 -18.06
N GLU A 188 1.53 10.58 -18.91
CA GLU A 188 1.29 11.28 -20.17
C GLU A 188 0.57 12.63 -19.98
N ASP A 189 -0.09 12.83 -18.82
CA ASP A 189 -0.77 14.09 -18.54
C ASP A 189 0.24 15.22 -18.33
N GLU A 190 -0.02 16.38 -18.90
CA GLU A 190 0.79 17.56 -18.66
C GLU A 190 0.37 18.25 -17.34
N ILE A 191 1.33 18.49 -16.46
CA ILE A 191 1.13 19.29 -15.25
C ILE A 191 2.08 20.48 -15.26
N LEU A 192 1.54 21.66 -14.89
CA LEU A 192 2.30 22.87 -14.73
C LEU A 192 2.30 23.25 -13.24
N LEU A 193 3.47 23.55 -12.71
CA LEU A 193 3.58 24.13 -11.38
C LEU A 193 3.23 25.62 -11.49
N SER A 194 2.18 26.04 -10.77
CA SER A 194 1.66 27.41 -10.86
C SER A 194 2.32 28.38 -9.90
N THR A 195 2.93 27.86 -8.82
CA THR A 195 3.50 28.67 -7.74
C THR A 195 5.03 28.65 -7.82
N SER A 196 5.66 29.81 -7.72
CA SER A 196 7.12 29.91 -7.62
C SER A 196 7.61 29.33 -6.28
N ILE A 197 8.90 28.98 -6.20
CA ILE A 197 9.46 28.45 -4.94
C ILE A 197 9.39 29.51 -3.83
N ASP A 198 9.57 30.78 -4.15
CA ASP A 198 9.53 31.87 -3.18
C ASP A 198 8.12 32.09 -2.63
N ASP A 199 7.09 32.06 -3.50
CA ASP A 199 5.70 32.17 -3.08
C ASP A 199 5.29 30.94 -2.26
N PHE A 200 5.73 29.73 -2.67
CA PHE A 200 5.48 28.49 -1.93
C PHE A 200 6.10 28.55 -0.52
N ILE A 201 7.32 29.06 -0.40
CA ILE A 201 7.99 29.28 0.89
C ILE A 201 7.23 30.31 1.72
N ALA A 202 6.85 31.47 1.12
CA ALA A 202 6.13 32.51 1.82
C ALA A 202 4.77 32.05 2.37
N GLU A 203 4.04 31.23 1.61
CA GLU A 203 2.74 30.69 2.03
C GLU A 203 2.84 29.56 3.06
N ASN A 204 3.90 28.73 3.01
CA ASN A 204 4.01 27.54 3.83
C ASN A 204 4.96 27.67 5.03
N ILE A 205 5.91 28.61 5.02
CA ILE A 205 6.67 28.96 6.22
C ILE A 205 5.84 29.94 7.04
N ILE A 206 4.81 29.43 7.67
CA ILE A 206 4.23 30.09 8.84
C ILE A 206 5.29 29.92 9.93
N PHE A 207 6.08 30.99 10.16
CA PHE A 207 6.82 31.13 11.41
C PHE A 207 5.78 31.24 12.53
N SER A 208 5.24 30.12 12.95
CA SER A 208 4.49 30.03 14.19
C SER A 208 5.47 30.26 15.33
N ASN A 209 5.57 31.50 15.76
CA ASN A 209 6.24 31.87 17.01
C ASN A 209 5.47 31.38 18.26
N SER A 210 4.40 30.61 18.08
CA SER A 210 3.71 29.94 19.15
C SER A 210 4.44 28.62 19.43
N PHE A 211 5.32 28.61 20.42
CA PHE A 211 5.70 27.42 21.16
C PHE A 211 4.44 26.95 21.90
N GLU A 212 3.44 26.46 21.20
CA GLU A 212 2.39 25.68 21.84
C GLU A 212 3.04 24.42 22.40
N ASP A 213 2.73 24.08 23.64
CA ASP A 213 3.22 22.84 24.26
C ASP A 213 2.89 21.66 23.33
N PHE A 214 3.91 20.88 23.00
CA PHE A 214 3.77 19.73 22.13
C PHE A 214 2.75 18.74 22.70
N ASN A 215 1.60 18.61 22.07
CA ASN A 215 0.56 17.70 22.50
C ASN A 215 0.83 16.28 21.96
N THR A 216 1.44 15.46 22.78
CA THR A 216 1.80 14.07 22.46
C THR A 216 0.58 13.23 22.04
N SER A 217 -0.61 13.50 22.60
CA SER A 217 -1.82 12.72 22.28
C SER A 217 -2.35 12.95 20.86
N LYS A 218 -1.97 14.07 20.21
CA LYS A 218 -2.31 14.36 18.83
C LYS A 218 -1.32 13.75 17.84
N ASN A 219 -0.15 13.31 18.30
CA ASN A 219 0.87 12.74 17.43
C ASN A 219 0.47 11.34 16.96
N ILE A 220 0.48 11.12 15.64
CA ILE A 220 0.04 9.84 15.06
C ILE A 220 0.93 8.67 15.43
N ASP A 221 2.26 8.88 15.57
CA ASP A 221 3.19 7.82 15.95
C ASP A 221 2.99 7.38 17.41
N VAL A 222 2.61 8.32 18.29
CA VAL A 222 2.22 8.01 19.68
C VAL A 222 0.92 7.19 19.69
N LYS A 223 -0.09 7.56 18.90
CA LYS A 223 -1.33 6.77 18.78
C LYS A 223 -1.07 5.35 18.29
N ILE A 224 -0.22 5.20 17.28
CA ILE A 224 0.17 3.88 16.74
C ILE A 224 0.91 3.07 17.80
N SER A 225 1.85 3.68 18.51
CA SER A 225 2.59 3.02 19.60
C SER A 225 1.67 2.57 20.73
N GLN A 226 0.66 3.37 21.05
CA GLN A 226 -0.37 3.02 22.05
C GLN A 226 -1.20 1.81 21.57
N ASN A 227 -1.61 1.77 20.30
CA ASN A 227 -2.33 0.61 19.75
C ASN A 227 -1.48 -0.67 19.81
N ILE A 228 -0.18 -0.58 19.55
CA ILE A 228 0.74 -1.72 19.66
C ILE A 228 0.82 -2.19 21.10
N PHE A 229 0.94 -1.26 22.05
CA PHE A 229 0.96 -1.58 23.48
C PHE A 229 -0.35 -2.26 23.94
N ASP A 230 -1.51 -1.71 23.55
CA ASP A 230 -2.82 -2.27 23.89
C ASP A 230 -3.02 -3.67 23.29
N THR A 231 -2.54 -3.88 22.03
CA THR A 231 -2.53 -5.21 21.41
C THR A 231 -1.72 -6.21 22.24
N LYS A 232 -0.51 -5.82 22.62
CA LYS A 232 0.36 -6.70 23.42
C LYS A 232 -0.19 -7.00 24.80
N ARG A 233 -0.88 -6.06 25.42
CA ARG A 233 -1.55 -6.27 26.72
C ARG A 233 -2.68 -7.29 26.66
N ILE A 234 -3.32 -7.47 25.53
CA ILE A 234 -4.40 -8.46 25.35
C ILE A 234 -3.83 -9.87 25.06
N GLU A 235 -2.64 -9.95 24.44
CA GLU A 235 -1.98 -11.25 24.17
C GLU A 235 -1.47 -11.96 25.44
N TYR A 236 -1.32 -11.23 26.56
CA TYR A 236 -0.91 -11.77 27.87
C TYR A 236 -2.10 -11.86 28.84
#